data_af4f815af6152d4c77d88bbfe67e3351
#
_entry.id   af4f815af6152d4c77d88bbfe67e3351
#
_cell.length_a   1.000
_cell.length_b   1.000
_cell.length_c   1.000
_cell.angle_alpha   90.00
_cell.angle_beta   90.00
_cell.angle_gamma   90.00
#
_symmetry.space_group_name_H-M   'P 1'
#
loop_
_entity.id
_entity.type
_entity.pdbx_description
1 polymer ?
#
loop_
_entity_poly.entity_id
_entity_poly.type
_entity_poly.pdbx_seq_one_letter_code
_entity_poly.pdbx_strand_id
1 'polypeptide(L)'
;MDSSSILLIIIFAVGFFYIALEHKFGINKSWIALFMGATMWMIVAYGETSHHLHDPLKHAFADIFELVFFLMGAMTIVEMLGHFRFFTWVEVNLMKFNISNRMLFWILGLITFFASAILDNLTSTLVMIHIGRYLYIKKENFNIFVINTIIAANAGGAMSPVGDVTTIMLWLAGKFTAWQIVIYGIVPSLVAWIIPQAILTSQIKYEDREGQMTDKVLPTQWGLIIAGFATFGIAVLVNLLHLPPFFGIIFGMGIVAIVIDYRLKKGKLKKKAGDIVNLVKQIDMATIFFFVGILLAVDALKFAGVLDVIATTIFGDNVVNDPKAIITGHTTLGLLSALLDNVPLTAAVIKMLPDGINFIYWILLAVTAGTGGSILIIGSAAGVAAMGQVPTLTFKEYLRKGSMPALLGYIGAVGTWYLMFML
;
A
#
# COMPACT_ATOMS: atom_id res chain seq x y z
N MET A 1 -15.65 8.65 -28.98
CA MET A 1 -16.26 8.17 -27.74
C MET A 1 -17.77 8.19 -27.88
N ASP A 2 -18.43 7.11 -27.63
CA ASP A 2 -19.88 7.01 -27.64
C ASP A 2 -20.51 7.55 -26.34
N SER A 3 -21.85 7.66 -26.33
CA SER A 3 -22.57 8.19 -25.16
C SER A 3 -22.37 7.34 -23.89
N SER A 4 -22.19 6.03 -24.05
CA SER A 4 -21.94 5.10 -22.93
C SER A 4 -20.58 5.35 -22.29
N SER A 5 -19.52 5.54 -23.08
CA SER A 5 -18.18 5.88 -22.59
C SER A 5 -18.17 7.20 -21.80
N ILE A 6 -18.90 8.22 -22.30
CA ILE A 6 -19.03 9.51 -21.60
C ILE A 6 -19.73 9.32 -20.24
N LEU A 7 -20.81 8.53 -20.21
CA LEU A 7 -21.54 8.23 -18.97
C LEU A 7 -20.65 7.50 -17.96
N LEU A 8 -19.85 6.52 -18.40
CA LEU A 8 -18.90 5.81 -17.53
C LEU A 8 -17.85 6.74 -16.92
N ILE A 9 -17.31 7.68 -17.73
CA ILE A 9 -16.36 8.70 -17.22
C ILE A 9 -17.03 9.58 -16.14
N ILE A 10 -18.27 10.03 -16.38
CA ILE A 10 -18.99 10.86 -15.43
C ILE A 10 -19.21 10.09 -14.10
N ILE A 11 -19.68 8.83 -14.17
CA ILE A 11 -19.90 8.00 -12.99
C ILE A 11 -18.58 7.78 -12.24
N PHE A 12 -17.50 7.46 -12.95
CA PHE A 12 -16.19 7.28 -12.34
C PHE A 12 -15.70 8.57 -11.66
N ALA A 13 -15.78 9.71 -12.36
CA ALA A 13 -15.34 11.00 -11.81
C ALA A 13 -16.17 11.42 -10.57
N VAL A 14 -17.49 11.24 -10.62
CA VAL A 14 -18.39 11.54 -9.49
C VAL A 14 -18.12 10.59 -8.33
N GLY A 15 -18.03 9.28 -8.58
CA GLY A 15 -17.71 8.28 -7.55
C GLY A 15 -16.37 8.58 -6.91
N PHE A 16 -15.34 8.88 -7.72
CA PHE A 16 -14.02 9.21 -7.24
C PHE A 16 -13.98 10.51 -6.42
N PHE A 17 -14.76 11.51 -6.80
CA PHE A 17 -14.93 12.73 -6.01
C PHE A 17 -15.49 12.45 -4.62
N TYR A 18 -16.49 11.58 -4.51
CA TYR A 18 -17.04 11.18 -3.22
C TYR A 18 -16.06 10.33 -2.39
N ILE A 19 -15.29 9.43 -3.03
CA ILE A 19 -14.23 8.66 -2.39
C ILE A 19 -13.17 9.60 -1.79
N ALA A 20 -12.70 10.57 -2.56
CA ALA A 20 -11.68 11.54 -2.12
C ALA A 20 -12.17 12.43 -0.95
N LEU A 21 -13.46 12.65 -0.84
CA LEU A 21 -14.09 13.46 0.19
C LEU A 21 -14.84 12.62 1.26
N GLU A 22 -14.46 11.35 1.43
CA GLU A 22 -15.03 10.42 2.41
C GLU A 22 -15.24 11.07 3.78
N HIS A 23 -14.21 11.74 4.31
CA HIS A 23 -14.27 12.40 5.62
C HIS A 23 -15.30 13.53 5.71
N LYS A 24 -15.57 14.20 4.59
CA LYS A 24 -16.52 15.31 4.56
C LYS A 24 -17.96 14.81 4.51
N PHE A 25 -18.20 13.74 3.77
CA PHE A 25 -19.55 13.19 3.59
C PHE A 25 -19.90 12.12 4.61
N GLY A 26 -18.93 11.57 5.33
CA GLY A 26 -19.15 10.51 6.31
C GLY A 26 -19.62 9.18 5.70
N ILE A 27 -19.45 8.99 4.39
CA ILE A 27 -19.78 7.76 3.68
C ILE A 27 -18.50 7.00 3.42
N ASN A 28 -18.42 5.74 3.87
CA ASN A 28 -17.25 4.91 3.67
C ASN A 28 -16.99 4.68 2.16
N LYS A 29 -15.77 4.97 1.74
CA LYS A 29 -15.31 4.87 0.33
C LYS A 29 -15.57 3.51 -0.32
N SER A 30 -15.61 2.44 0.46
CA SER A 30 -15.81 1.08 -0.02
C SER A 30 -17.19 0.88 -0.65
N TRP A 31 -18.24 1.44 -0.04
CA TRP A 31 -19.58 1.34 -0.58
C TRP A 31 -19.74 2.16 -1.85
N ILE A 32 -19.09 3.32 -1.92
CA ILE A 32 -19.06 4.15 -3.13
C ILE A 32 -18.37 3.41 -4.27
N ALA A 33 -17.21 2.81 -4.01
CA ALA A 33 -16.45 2.06 -5.00
C ALA A 33 -17.22 0.85 -5.52
N LEU A 34 -17.83 0.04 -4.63
CA LEU A 34 -18.65 -1.10 -5.01
C LEU A 34 -19.86 -0.69 -5.87
N PHE A 35 -20.59 0.34 -5.41
CA PHE A 35 -21.74 0.86 -6.15
C PHE A 35 -21.33 1.38 -7.54
N MET A 36 -20.24 2.14 -7.60
CA MET A 36 -19.67 2.67 -8.84
C MET A 36 -19.29 1.54 -9.79
N GLY A 37 -18.47 0.58 -9.35
CA GLY A 37 -18.01 -0.53 -10.18
C GLY A 37 -19.15 -1.39 -10.71
N ALA A 38 -20.11 -1.75 -9.85
CA ALA A 38 -21.29 -2.52 -10.25
C ALA A 38 -22.18 -1.74 -11.25
N THR A 39 -22.42 -0.45 -11.00
CA THR A 39 -23.23 0.39 -11.90
C THR A 39 -22.57 0.52 -13.27
N MET A 40 -21.25 0.72 -13.32
CA MET A 40 -20.52 0.85 -14.57
C MET A 40 -20.62 -0.43 -15.42
N TRP A 41 -20.48 -1.62 -14.82
CA TRP A 41 -20.65 -2.89 -15.53
C TRP A 41 -22.11 -3.12 -15.97
N MET A 42 -23.11 -2.70 -15.19
CA MET A 42 -24.51 -2.75 -15.63
C MET A 42 -24.77 -1.88 -16.87
N ILE A 43 -24.13 -0.70 -16.96
CA ILE A 43 -24.23 0.16 -18.15
C ILE A 43 -23.55 -0.48 -19.34
N VAL A 44 -22.36 -1.04 -19.17
CA VAL A 44 -21.63 -1.79 -20.21
C VAL A 44 -22.52 -2.93 -20.71
N ALA A 45 -23.12 -3.70 -19.82
CA ALA A 45 -23.96 -4.84 -20.17
C ALA A 45 -25.25 -4.44 -20.91
N TYR A 46 -25.79 -3.25 -20.67
CA TYR A 46 -26.98 -2.79 -21.38
C TYR A 46 -26.72 -2.49 -22.86
N GLY A 47 -25.47 -2.12 -23.22
CA GLY A 47 -25.06 -1.79 -24.61
C GLY A 47 -24.52 -2.97 -25.42
N GLU A 48 -24.23 -4.14 -24.77
CA GLU A 48 -23.50 -5.23 -25.39
C GLU A 48 -24.27 -6.55 -25.38
N THR A 49 -23.92 -7.43 -26.32
CA THR A 49 -24.47 -8.81 -26.31
C THR A 49 -23.73 -9.68 -25.29
N SER A 50 -24.43 -10.63 -24.68
CA SER A 50 -23.90 -11.50 -23.61
C SER A 50 -22.61 -12.25 -23.98
N HIS A 51 -22.42 -12.58 -25.27
CA HIS A 51 -21.21 -13.26 -25.76
C HIS A 51 -19.94 -12.41 -25.67
N HIS A 52 -20.05 -11.09 -25.90
CA HIS A 52 -18.90 -10.17 -25.85
C HIS A 52 -18.45 -9.83 -24.43
N LEU A 53 -19.31 -10.00 -23.43
CA LEU A 53 -19.04 -9.67 -22.04
C LEU A 53 -18.38 -10.80 -21.25
N HIS A 54 -18.57 -12.06 -21.67
CA HIS A 54 -18.19 -13.23 -20.87
C HIS A 54 -16.68 -13.29 -20.57
N ASP A 55 -15.85 -13.16 -21.59
CA ASP A 55 -14.39 -13.29 -21.42
C ASP A 55 -13.77 -12.08 -20.68
N PRO A 56 -14.10 -10.80 -20.99
CA PRO A 56 -13.63 -9.66 -20.24
C PRO A 56 -14.02 -9.73 -18.76
N LEU A 57 -15.27 -10.08 -18.42
CA LEU A 57 -15.70 -10.25 -17.03
C LEU A 57 -14.96 -11.38 -16.33
N LYS A 58 -14.72 -12.49 -17.00
CA LYS A 58 -13.96 -13.60 -16.44
C LYS A 58 -12.52 -13.21 -16.10
N HIS A 59 -11.87 -12.45 -16.95
CA HIS A 59 -10.53 -11.92 -16.68
C HIS A 59 -10.53 -10.92 -15.52
N ALA A 60 -11.49 -9.98 -15.51
CA ALA A 60 -11.64 -9.03 -14.40
C ALA A 60 -11.83 -9.75 -13.05
N PHE A 61 -12.70 -10.76 -13.01
CA PHE A 61 -12.92 -11.54 -11.80
C PHE A 61 -11.68 -12.35 -11.38
N ALA A 62 -10.91 -12.90 -12.32
CA ALA A 62 -9.68 -13.61 -11.99
C ALA A 62 -8.65 -12.68 -11.33
N ASP A 63 -8.40 -11.50 -11.92
CA ASP A 63 -7.47 -10.50 -11.39
C ASP A 63 -7.91 -10.03 -9.98
N ILE A 64 -9.21 -9.75 -9.80
CA ILE A 64 -9.78 -9.34 -8.52
C ILE A 64 -9.66 -10.47 -7.49
N PHE A 65 -9.94 -11.72 -7.87
CA PHE A 65 -9.83 -12.88 -6.99
C PHE A 65 -8.41 -13.05 -6.47
N GLU A 66 -7.41 -13.00 -7.35
CA GLU A 66 -6.00 -13.13 -6.97
C GLU A 66 -5.59 -12.07 -5.95
N LEU A 67 -5.92 -10.80 -6.20
CA LEU A 67 -5.60 -9.70 -5.30
C LEU A 67 -6.33 -9.84 -3.95
N VAL A 68 -7.63 -10.11 -3.97
CA VAL A 68 -8.45 -10.21 -2.76
C VAL A 68 -7.96 -11.34 -1.85
N PHE A 69 -7.70 -12.52 -2.41
CA PHE A 69 -7.20 -13.64 -1.62
C PHE A 69 -5.78 -13.42 -1.10
N PHE A 70 -4.93 -12.77 -1.90
CA PHE A 70 -3.60 -12.37 -1.42
C PHE A 70 -3.71 -11.42 -0.23
N LEU A 71 -4.52 -10.36 -0.35
CA LEU A 71 -4.71 -9.37 0.71
C LEU A 71 -5.34 -9.96 1.97
N MET A 72 -6.39 -10.76 1.83
CA MET A 72 -7.03 -11.45 2.97
C MET A 72 -6.02 -12.29 3.75
N GLY A 73 -5.21 -13.07 3.05
CA GLY A 73 -4.18 -13.89 3.68
C GLY A 73 -3.10 -13.06 4.36
N ALA A 74 -2.56 -12.06 3.67
CA ALA A 74 -1.54 -11.16 4.20
C ALA A 74 -2.04 -10.41 5.44
N MET A 75 -3.23 -9.79 5.38
CA MET A 75 -3.84 -9.09 6.52
C MET A 75 -4.10 -10.03 7.71
N THR A 76 -4.54 -11.27 7.45
CA THR A 76 -4.73 -12.28 8.52
C THR A 76 -3.41 -12.61 9.23
N ILE A 77 -2.31 -12.75 8.47
CA ILE A 77 -0.99 -12.97 9.07
C ILE A 77 -0.57 -11.78 9.93
N VAL A 78 -0.81 -10.56 9.45
CA VAL A 78 -0.48 -9.34 10.22
C VAL A 78 -1.29 -9.26 11.51
N GLU A 79 -2.60 -9.53 11.46
CA GLU A 79 -3.44 -9.61 12.67
C GLU A 79 -2.93 -10.67 13.65
N MET A 80 -2.48 -11.81 13.15
CA MET A 80 -1.85 -12.85 13.97
C MET A 80 -0.57 -12.34 14.66
N LEU A 81 0.30 -11.61 13.95
CA LEU A 81 1.51 -11.02 14.53
C LEU A 81 1.16 -10.05 15.67
N GLY A 82 0.15 -9.21 15.49
CA GLY A 82 -0.40 -8.31 16.49
C GLY A 82 -0.95 -9.06 17.71
N HIS A 83 -1.76 -10.09 17.44
CA HIS A 83 -2.36 -10.95 18.47
C HIS A 83 -1.32 -11.63 19.37
N PHE A 84 -0.21 -12.12 18.81
CA PHE A 84 0.90 -12.71 19.56
C PHE A 84 1.88 -11.67 20.11
N ARG A 85 1.51 -10.38 20.15
CA ARG A 85 2.24 -9.27 20.77
C ARG A 85 3.60 -8.99 20.14
N PHE A 86 3.80 -9.29 18.88
CA PHE A 86 5.04 -8.96 18.19
C PHE A 86 5.30 -7.44 18.20
N PHE A 87 4.30 -6.64 17.86
CA PHE A 87 4.44 -5.18 17.80
C PHE A 87 4.67 -4.57 19.19
N THR A 88 3.98 -5.06 20.22
CA THR A 88 4.21 -4.64 21.63
C THR A 88 5.63 -4.99 22.11
N TRP A 89 6.16 -6.14 21.67
CA TRP A 89 7.55 -6.50 21.95
C TRP A 89 8.54 -5.54 21.29
N VAL A 90 8.32 -5.16 20.05
CA VAL A 90 9.14 -4.15 19.34
C VAL A 90 9.12 -2.83 20.12
N GLU A 91 7.91 -2.35 20.50
CA GLU A 91 7.69 -1.13 21.28
C GLU A 91 8.50 -1.13 22.59
N VAL A 92 8.32 -2.14 23.43
CA VAL A 92 9.01 -2.25 24.72
C VAL A 92 10.53 -2.31 24.58
N ASN A 93 11.05 -2.95 23.52
CA ASN A 93 12.48 -2.97 23.30
C ASN A 93 13.03 -1.61 22.84
N LEU A 94 12.28 -0.88 22.03
CA LEU A 94 12.65 0.47 21.60
C LEU A 94 12.69 1.47 22.78
N MET A 95 11.78 1.32 23.75
CA MET A 95 11.76 2.17 24.94
C MET A 95 12.99 2.03 25.84
N LYS A 96 13.70 0.90 25.78
CA LYS A 96 14.91 0.66 26.59
C LYS A 96 16.12 1.48 26.12
N PHE A 97 16.09 2.02 24.91
CA PHE A 97 17.21 2.77 24.39
C PHE A 97 17.17 4.23 24.89
N ASN A 98 18.13 4.58 25.73
CA ASN A 98 18.34 5.96 26.18
C ASN A 98 19.12 6.73 25.10
N ILE A 99 18.44 7.13 24.03
CA ILE A 99 18.99 7.82 22.85
C ILE A 99 18.31 9.16 22.66
N SER A 100 18.98 10.07 21.94
CA SER A 100 18.42 11.39 21.64
C SER A 100 17.14 11.28 20.80
N ASN A 101 16.24 12.27 20.90
CA ASN A 101 14.99 12.27 20.15
C ASN A 101 15.21 12.23 18.63
N ARG A 102 16.29 12.87 18.14
CA ARG A 102 16.67 12.81 16.72
C ARG A 102 17.14 11.43 16.30
N MET A 103 17.93 10.77 17.13
CA MET A 103 18.39 9.39 16.88
C MET A 103 17.21 8.42 16.86
N LEU A 104 16.29 8.55 17.83
CA LEU A 104 15.06 7.77 17.87
C LEU A 104 14.24 7.99 16.60
N PHE A 105 14.10 9.23 16.15
CA PHE A 105 13.39 9.58 14.92
C PHE A 105 13.95 8.85 13.69
N TRP A 106 15.28 8.76 13.58
CA TRP A 106 15.94 8.00 12.51
C TRP A 106 15.69 6.49 12.63
N ILE A 107 15.82 5.93 13.83
CA ILE A 107 15.60 4.50 14.05
C ILE A 107 14.15 4.12 13.74
N LEU A 108 13.18 4.91 14.19
CA LEU A 108 11.77 4.65 13.94
C LEU A 108 11.42 4.81 12.45
N GLY A 109 12.00 5.79 11.76
CA GLY A 109 11.84 5.93 10.31
C GLY A 109 12.41 4.74 9.55
N LEU A 110 13.59 4.25 9.93
CA LEU A 110 14.22 3.07 9.36
C LEU A 110 13.38 1.80 9.59
N ILE A 111 12.90 1.63 10.82
CA ILE A 111 12.01 0.50 11.16
C ILE A 111 10.72 0.58 10.35
N THR A 112 10.12 1.77 10.22
CA THR A 112 8.90 1.97 9.42
C THR A 112 9.14 1.58 7.97
N PHE A 113 10.23 2.04 7.38
CA PHE A 113 10.60 1.77 6.00
C PHE A 113 10.70 0.26 5.72
N PHE A 114 11.46 -0.48 6.54
CA PHE A 114 11.61 -1.93 6.35
C PHE A 114 10.39 -2.73 6.81
N ALA A 115 9.68 -2.27 7.84
CA ALA A 115 8.43 -2.91 8.25
C ALA A 115 7.38 -2.84 7.13
N SER A 116 7.27 -1.70 6.46
CA SER A 116 6.32 -1.51 5.37
C SER A 116 6.65 -2.36 4.15
N ALA A 117 7.91 -2.70 3.93
CA ALA A 117 8.27 -3.63 2.87
C ALA A 117 7.74 -5.07 3.08
N ILE A 118 7.24 -5.39 4.28
CA ILE A 118 6.75 -6.74 4.66
C ILE A 118 5.28 -6.73 5.07
N LEU A 119 4.83 -5.66 5.77
CA LEU A 119 3.52 -5.61 6.45
C LEU A 119 2.46 -4.80 5.69
N ASP A 120 2.79 -4.15 4.62
CA ASP A 120 2.08 -3.06 3.94
C ASP A 120 2.21 -1.67 4.60
N ASN A 121 1.95 -0.62 3.79
CA ASN A 121 2.10 0.77 4.21
C ASN A 121 1.05 1.22 5.23
N LEU A 122 -0.19 0.76 5.11
CA LEU A 122 -1.29 1.10 6.02
C LEU A 122 -1.03 0.51 7.41
N THR A 123 -0.80 -0.80 7.48
CA THR A 123 -0.55 -1.52 8.73
C THR A 123 0.68 -0.99 9.44
N SER A 124 1.80 -0.82 8.71
CA SER A 124 3.03 -0.27 9.28
C SER A 124 2.83 1.12 9.85
N THR A 125 2.07 1.98 9.16
CA THR A 125 1.74 3.31 9.64
C THR A 125 0.95 3.26 10.94
N LEU A 126 -0.10 2.44 11.02
CA LEU A 126 -0.94 2.33 12.23
C LEU A 126 -0.16 1.78 13.44
N VAL A 127 0.66 0.75 13.22
CA VAL A 127 1.53 0.18 14.25
C VAL A 127 2.53 1.21 14.76
N MET A 128 3.18 1.94 13.85
CA MET A 128 4.18 2.93 14.23
C MET A 128 3.56 4.15 14.91
N ILE A 129 2.36 4.58 14.53
CA ILE A 129 1.60 5.62 15.26
C ILE A 129 1.32 5.17 16.69
N HIS A 130 0.92 3.91 16.87
CA HIS A 130 0.69 3.35 18.22
C HIS A 130 1.98 3.40 19.05
N ILE A 131 3.10 2.90 18.51
CA ILE A 131 4.41 2.95 19.17
C ILE A 131 4.83 4.40 19.48
N GLY A 132 4.70 5.30 18.52
CA GLY A 132 5.11 6.69 18.65
C GLY A 132 4.36 7.47 19.74
N ARG A 133 3.09 7.12 20.03
CA ARG A 133 2.32 7.73 21.14
C ARG A 133 2.98 7.59 22.50
N TYR A 134 3.70 6.50 22.71
CA TYR A 134 4.43 6.24 23.96
C TYR A 134 5.84 6.84 23.97
N LEU A 135 6.41 7.09 22.78
CA LEU A 135 7.78 7.55 22.63
C LEU A 135 7.92 9.07 22.51
N TYR A 136 6.87 9.77 22.06
CA TYR A 136 6.85 11.22 21.91
C TYR A 136 5.80 11.87 22.81
N ILE A 137 6.26 12.66 23.79
CA ILE A 137 5.40 13.37 24.75
C ILE A 137 4.86 14.66 24.13
N LYS A 138 5.75 15.42 23.44
CA LYS A 138 5.36 16.66 22.80
C LYS A 138 4.56 16.40 21.53
N LYS A 139 3.35 16.93 21.49
CA LYS A 139 2.45 16.87 20.34
C LYS A 139 3.12 17.26 19.01
N GLU A 140 4.00 18.28 19.02
CA GLU A 140 4.69 18.74 17.84
C GLU A 140 5.65 17.67 17.29
N ASN A 141 6.45 17.01 18.16
CA ASN A 141 7.36 15.95 17.79
C ASN A 141 6.59 14.72 17.31
N PHE A 142 5.48 14.38 17.98
CA PHE A 142 4.63 13.30 17.58
C PHE A 142 4.02 13.52 16.18
N ASN A 143 3.51 14.73 15.88
CA ASN A 143 2.99 15.04 14.55
C ASN A 143 4.08 14.94 13.46
N ILE A 144 5.30 15.45 13.72
CA ILE A 144 6.43 15.32 12.79
C ILE A 144 6.80 13.86 12.59
N PHE A 145 6.81 13.06 13.66
CA PHE A 145 7.03 11.63 13.59
C PHE A 145 5.97 10.94 12.71
N VAL A 146 4.68 11.24 12.90
CA VAL A 146 3.60 10.65 12.10
C VAL A 146 3.72 11.05 10.62
N ILE A 147 4.06 12.30 10.31
CA ILE A 147 4.34 12.75 8.94
C ILE A 147 5.45 11.88 8.31
N ASN A 148 6.56 11.71 9.03
CA ASN A 148 7.66 10.89 8.54
C ASN A 148 7.28 9.41 8.41
N THR A 149 6.47 8.89 9.33
CA THR A 149 5.97 7.52 9.30
C THR A 149 5.19 7.26 8.01
N ILE A 150 4.30 8.16 7.60
CA ILE A 150 3.55 8.05 6.33
C ILE A 150 4.51 8.00 5.14
N ILE A 151 5.49 8.89 5.10
CA ILE A 151 6.47 8.97 4.01
C ILE A 151 7.35 7.72 3.98
N ALA A 152 7.85 7.28 5.13
CA ALA A 152 8.69 6.09 5.25
C ALA A 152 7.92 4.81 4.88
N ALA A 153 6.65 4.70 5.30
CA ALA A 153 5.82 3.55 4.99
C ALA A 153 5.53 3.45 3.48
N ASN A 154 5.13 4.54 2.84
CA ASN A 154 4.87 4.55 1.41
C ASN A 154 6.15 4.29 0.59
N ALA A 155 7.28 4.89 0.98
CA ALA A 155 8.56 4.63 0.32
C ALA A 155 9.05 3.19 0.53
N GLY A 156 8.93 2.65 1.74
CA GLY A 156 9.29 1.27 2.05
C GLY A 156 8.40 0.26 1.34
N GLY A 157 7.09 0.53 1.26
CA GLY A 157 6.15 -0.28 0.51
C GLY A 157 6.48 -0.36 -0.98
N ALA A 158 6.92 0.75 -1.57
CA ALA A 158 7.22 0.86 -3.00
C ALA A 158 8.44 0.03 -3.46
N MET A 159 9.31 -0.42 -2.55
CA MET A 159 10.49 -1.24 -2.89
C MET A 159 10.27 -2.75 -2.78
N SER A 160 9.09 -3.20 -2.39
CA SER A 160 8.83 -4.61 -2.11
C SER A 160 7.59 -5.11 -2.85
N PRO A 161 7.55 -6.36 -3.29
CA PRO A 161 6.38 -6.91 -4.00
C PRO A 161 5.13 -7.02 -3.11
N VAL A 162 5.29 -6.95 -1.77
CA VAL A 162 4.20 -7.14 -0.79
C VAL A 162 3.99 -5.91 0.11
N GLY A 163 4.79 -4.87 -0.05
CA GLY A 163 4.81 -3.73 0.85
C GLY A 163 3.77 -2.64 0.58
N ASP A 164 3.15 -2.66 -0.59
CA ASP A 164 2.05 -1.78 -0.99
C ASP A 164 1.10 -2.53 -1.92
N VAL A 165 -0.18 -2.21 -1.87
CA VAL A 165 -1.17 -2.82 -2.78
C VAL A 165 -0.81 -2.57 -4.25
N THR A 166 -0.24 -1.42 -4.56
CA THR A 166 0.22 -1.08 -5.91
C THR A 166 1.32 -2.01 -6.40
N THR A 167 2.30 -2.32 -5.57
CA THR A 167 3.37 -3.27 -5.92
C THR A 167 2.87 -4.70 -5.98
N ILE A 168 1.92 -5.09 -5.10
CA ILE A 168 1.23 -6.38 -5.18
C ILE A 168 0.56 -6.53 -6.54
N MET A 169 -0.22 -5.54 -6.98
CA MET A 169 -0.92 -5.56 -8.26
C MET A 169 0.04 -5.68 -9.45
N LEU A 170 1.12 -4.91 -9.45
CA LEU A 170 2.14 -4.96 -10.51
C LEU A 170 2.84 -6.33 -10.55
N TRP A 171 3.10 -6.92 -9.38
CA TRP A 171 3.70 -8.24 -9.27
C TRP A 171 2.75 -9.34 -9.74
N LEU A 172 1.49 -9.33 -9.31
CA LEU A 172 0.44 -10.26 -9.76
C LEU A 172 0.21 -10.14 -11.27
N ALA A 173 0.23 -8.93 -11.83
CA ALA A 173 0.15 -8.67 -13.26
C ALA A 173 1.43 -9.05 -14.04
N GLY A 174 2.45 -9.64 -13.39
CA GLY A 174 3.68 -10.11 -14.03
C GLY A 174 4.58 -9.00 -14.60
N LYS A 175 4.40 -7.74 -14.16
CA LYS A 175 5.14 -6.59 -14.70
C LYS A 175 6.60 -6.55 -14.24
N PHE A 176 6.91 -7.18 -13.12
CA PHE A 176 8.26 -7.46 -12.61
C PHE A 176 8.26 -8.68 -11.69
N THR A 177 9.44 -9.23 -11.43
CA THR A 177 9.64 -10.29 -10.43
C THR A 177 9.86 -9.68 -9.04
N ALA A 178 9.63 -10.48 -7.98
CA ALA A 178 9.89 -10.05 -6.60
C ALA A 178 11.33 -9.54 -6.39
N TRP A 179 12.31 -10.17 -7.03
CA TRP A 179 13.71 -9.74 -6.94
C TRP A 179 14.00 -8.45 -7.69
N GLN A 180 13.37 -8.23 -8.85
CA GLN A 180 13.55 -7.00 -9.61
C GLN A 180 13.10 -5.78 -8.84
N ILE A 181 11.92 -5.81 -8.22
CA ILE A 181 11.45 -4.66 -7.44
C ILE A 181 12.32 -4.40 -6.21
N VAL A 182 12.78 -5.45 -5.51
CA VAL A 182 13.64 -5.29 -4.34
C VAL A 182 15.00 -4.72 -4.74
N ILE A 183 15.68 -5.32 -5.73
CA ILE A 183 17.05 -4.91 -6.10
C ILE A 183 17.07 -3.51 -6.72
N TYR A 184 16.15 -3.23 -7.61
CA TYR A 184 16.15 -2.01 -8.41
C TYR A 184 15.26 -0.89 -7.82
N GLY A 185 14.30 -1.23 -6.98
CA GLY A 185 13.43 -0.27 -6.30
C GLY A 185 13.99 0.25 -4.98
N ILE A 186 14.92 -0.49 -4.31
CA ILE A 186 15.40 -0.13 -2.97
C ILE A 186 16.11 1.23 -2.94
N VAL A 187 16.99 1.52 -3.89
CA VAL A 187 17.80 2.76 -3.89
C VAL A 187 16.91 4.00 -4.12
N PRO A 188 16.05 4.05 -5.17
CA PRO A 188 15.10 5.15 -5.33
C PRO A 188 14.16 5.32 -4.13
N SER A 189 13.65 4.23 -3.56
CA SER A 189 12.77 4.27 -2.39
C SER A 189 13.47 4.78 -1.13
N LEU A 190 14.73 4.38 -0.89
CA LEU A 190 15.53 4.92 0.20
C LEU A 190 15.74 6.42 0.06
N VAL A 191 16.03 6.91 -1.13
CA VAL A 191 16.20 8.35 -1.39
C VAL A 191 14.88 9.08 -1.16
N ALA A 192 13.74 8.51 -1.58
CA ALA A 192 12.41 9.06 -1.33
C ALA A 192 12.12 9.28 0.16
N TRP A 193 12.67 8.42 1.03
CA TRP A 193 12.50 8.54 2.48
C TRP A 193 13.62 9.36 3.14
N ILE A 194 14.91 9.15 2.79
CA ILE A 194 16.05 9.78 3.47
C ILE A 194 16.02 11.30 3.34
N ILE A 195 15.66 11.84 2.19
CA ILE A 195 15.56 13.30 1.98
C ILE A 195 14.50 13.91 2.92
N PRO A 196 13.26 13.47 2.96
CA PRO A 196 12.28 13.96 3.93
C PRO A 196 12.69 13.73 5.38
N GLN A 197 13.25 12.57 5.70
CA GLN A 197 13.74 12.21 7.02
C GLN A 197 14.77 13.25 7.53
N ALA A 198 15.75 13.58 6.71
CA ALA A 198 16.78 14.56 7.05
C ALA A 198 16.19 15.97 7.28
N ILE A 199 15.27 16.41 6.42
CA ILE A 199 14.60 17.71 6.54
C ILE A 199 13.74 17.76 7.82
N LEU A 200 12.95 16.73 8.08
CA LEU A 200 12.06 16.67 9.23
C LEU A 200 12.82 16.50 10.55
N THR A 201 14.00 15.88 10.54
CA THR A 201 14.88 15.76 11.72
C THR A 201 15.22 17.10 12.33
N SER A 202 15.39 18.15 11.51
CA SER A 202 15.70 19.50 12.00
C SER A 202 14.57 20.10 12.85
N GLN A 203 13.34 19.64 12.67
CA GLN A 203 12.14 20.11 13.37
C GLN A 203 11.89 19.37 14.69
N ILE A 204 12.61 18.26 14.96
CA ILE A 204 12.49 17.49 16.20
C ILE A 204 13.13 18.26 17.36
N LYS A 205 12.30 18.63 18.35
CA LYS A 205 12.70 19.35 19.56
C LYS A 205 13.12 18.35 20.64
N TYR A 206 14.02 18.81 21.53
CA TYR A 206 14.39 18.05 22.72
C TYR A 206 13.16 17.83 23.63
N GLU A 207 13.02 16.62 24.13
CA GLU A 207 12.09 16.25 25.20
C GLU A 207 12.74 15.22 26.12
N ASP A 208 12.43 15.36 27.41
CA ASP A 208 12.88 14.44 28.43
C ASP A 208 11.92 13.27 28.53
N ARG A 209 12.47 12.05 28.62
CA ARG A 209 11.71 10.78 28.67
C ARG A 209 11.84 10.07 30.01
N GLU A 210 12.36 10.74 31.05
CA GLU A 210 12.51 10.09 32.34
C GLU A 210 11.16 9.60 32.87
N GLY A 211 11.08 8.32 33.16
CA GLY A 211 9.98 7.70 33.90
C GLY A 211 9.05 6.74 33.15
N GLN A 212 9.21 6.49 31.86
CA GLN A 212 8.39 5.49 31.17
C GLN A 212 9.02 4.08 31.24
N MET A 213 8.99 3.47 32.43
CA MET A 213 9.32 2.05 32.57
C MET A 213 8.07 1.22 32.26
N THR A 214 8.11 0.44 31.19
CA THR A 214 7.10 -0.57 30.89
C THR A 214 7.58 -1.96 31.34
N ASP A 215 6.65 -2.76 31.86
CA ASP A 215 6.92 -4.16 32.20
C ASP A 215 7.48 -4.93 31.00
N LYS A 216 8.34 -5.91 31.26
CA LYS A 216 8.89 -6.79 30.22
C LYS A 216 7.75 -7.54 29.51
N VAL A 217 7.42 -7.15 28.29
CA VAL A 217 6.50 -7.91 27.45
C VAL A 217 7.31 -8.82 26.54
N LEU A 218 7.04 -10.11 26.60
CA LEU A 218 7.62 -11.10 25.69
C LEU A 218 6.54 -11.56 24.71
N PRO A 219 6.88 -11.76 23.43
CA PRO A 219 5.99 -12.41 22.48
C PRO A 219 5.63 -13.80 23.00
N THR A 220 4.36 -14.14 22.88
CA THR A 220 3.85 -15.38 23.48
C THR A 220 4.16 -16.63 22.65
N GLN A 221 4.43 -16.46 21.33
CA GLN A 221 4.54 -17.58 20.40
C GLN A 221 5.51 -17.30 19.24
N TRP A 222 6.82 -17.23 19.50
CA TRP A 222 7.83 -16.95 18.48
C TRP A 222 7.75 -17.87 17.25
N GLY A 223 7.48 -19.16 17.44
CA GLY A 223 7.36 -20.09 16.31
C GLY A 223 6.22 -19.74 15.34
N LEU A 224 5.11 -19.19 15.83
CA LEU A 224 4.01 -18.72 14.99
C LEU A 224 4.33 -17.38 14.31
N ILE A 225 5.03 -16.50 15.01
CA ILE A 225 5.50 -15.22 14.45
C ILE A 225 6.46 -15.47 13.28
N ILE A 226 7.45 -16.34 13.46
CA ILE A 226 8.40 -16.72 12.39
C ILE A 226 7.65 -17.40 11.23
N ALA A 227 6.72 -18.31 11.51
CA ALA A 227 5.91 -18.96 10.47
C ALA A 227 5.06 -17.94 9.69
N GLY A 228 4.50 -16.93 10.36
CA GLY A 228 3.78 -15.84 9.72
C GLY A 228 4.67 -15.07 8.74
N PHE A 229 5.83 -14.62 9.15
CA PHE A 229 6.79 -13.96 8.24
C PHE A 229 7.25 -14.87 7.11
N ALA A 230 7.48 -16.16 7.38
CA ALA A 230 7.85 -17.14 6.36
C ALA A 230 6.77 -17.31 5.28
N THR A 231 5.50 -17.04 5.58
CA THR A 231 4.39 -17.10 4.62
C THR A 231 4.62 -16.16 3.43
N PHE A 232 5.15 -14.95 3.66
CA PHE A 232 5.49 -14.02 2.58
C PHE A 232 6.64 -14.57 1.71
N GLY A 233 7.64 -15.22 2.33
CA GLY A 233 8.70 -15.92 1.59
C GLY A 233 8.17 -17.07 0.74
N ILE A 234 7.17 -17.81 1.23
CA ILE A 234 6.51 -18.89 0.46
C ILE A 234 5.82 -18.32 -0.78
N ALA A 235 5.18 -17.15 -0.69
CA ALA A 235 4.56 -16.51 -1.86
C ALA A 235 5.59 -16.21 -2.96
N VAL A 236 6.78 -15.72 -2.58
CA VAL A 236 7.89 -15.50 -3.53
C VAL A 236 8.37 -16.83 -4.13
N LEU A 237 8.54 -17.88 -3.32
CA LEU A 237 8.96 -19.21 -3.82
C LEU A 237 7.95 -19.82 -4.78
N VAL A 238 6.66 -19.70 -4.50
CA VAL A 238 5.58 -20.20 -5.36
C VAL A 238 5.58 -19.47 -6.71
N ASN A 239 5.85 -18.16 -6.71
CA ASN A 239 5.98 -17.39 -7.94
C ASN A 239 7.17 -17.85 -8.81
N LEU A 240 8.27 -18.32 -8.20
CA LEU A 240 9.37 -18.93 -8.95
C LEU A 240 8.98 -20.25 -9.65
N LEU A 241 7.90 -20.89 -9.20
CA LEU A 241 7.30 -22.05 -9.85
C LEU A 241 6.26 -21.66 -10.93
N HIS A 242 6.21 -20.38 -11.32
CA HIS A 242 5.25 -19.81 -12.28
C HIS A 242 3.78 -19.94 -11.85
N LEU A 243 3.53 -20.07 -10.55
CA LEU A 243 2.18 -19.97 -9.97
C LEU A 243 1.93 -18.58 -9.41
N PRO A 244 0.68 -18.11 -9.43
CA PRO A 244 0.33 -16.83 -8.79
C PRO A 244 0.71 -16.80 -7.30
N PRO A 245 1.30 -15.70 -6.81
CA PRO A 245 1.78 -15.56 -5.43
C PRO A 245 0.74 -15.81 -4.35
N PHE A 246 -0.56 -15.58 -4.64
CA PHE A 246 -1.63 -15.81 -3.68
C PHE A 246 -1.71 -17.28 -3.21
N PHE A 247 -1.33 -18.25 -4.04
CA PHE A 247 -1.24 -19.65 -3.62
C PHE A 247 -0.25 -19.84 -2.46
N GLY A 248 0.87 -19.11 -2.49
CA GLY A 248 1.86 -19.16 -1.42
C GLY A 248 1.35 -18.57 -0.12
N ILE A 249 0.62 -17.45 -0.18
CA ILE A 249 -0.02 -16.83 0.99
C ILE A 249 -1.07 -17.76 1.59
N ILE A 250 -1.98 -18.32 0.77
CA ILE A 250 -3.03 -19.24 1.25
C ILE A 250 -2.41 -20.52 1.84
N PHE A 251 -1.39 -21.08 1.18
CA PHE A 251 -0.70 -22.28 1.66
C PHE A 251 -0.03 -22.01 3.01
N GLY A 252 0.74 -20.94 3.13
CA GLY A 252 1.40 -20.57 4.38
C GLY A 252 0.40 -20.26 5.51
N MET A 253 -0.67 -19.52 5.21
CA MET A 253 -1.76 -19.27 6.15
C MET A 253 -2.42 -20.59 6.60
N GLY A 254 -2.65 -21.54 5.69
CA GLY A 254 -3.19 -22.86 5.99
C GLY A 254 -2.30 -23.64 6.96
N ILE A 255 -0.96 -23.63 6.74
CA ILE A 255 -0.01 -24.27 7.68
C ILE A 255 -0.10 -23.61 9.06
N VAL A 256 -0.08 -22.28 9.11
CA VAL A 256 -0.17 -21.53 10.37
C VAL A 256 -1.48 -21.84 11.09
N ALA A 257 -2.60 -21.89 10.37
CA ALA A 257 -3.91 -22.25 10.93
C ALA A 257 -3.92 -23.65 11.56
N ILE A 258 -3.42 -24.65 10.84
CA ILE A 258 -3.32 -26.05 11.33
C ILE A 258 -2.47 -26.12 12.60
N VAL A 259 -1.32 -25.39 12.64
CA VAL A 259 -0.45 -25.36 13.81
C VAL A 259 -1.14 -24.68 15.00
N ILE A 260 -1.89 -23.61 14.77
CA ILE A 260 -2.66 -22.92 15.81
C ILE A 260 -3.72 -23.88 16.39
N ASP A 261 -4.54 -24.52 15.54
CA ASP A 261 -5.59 -25.44 15.97
C ASP A 261 -5.01 -26.62 16.76
N TYR A 262 -3.90 -27.19 16.31
CA TYR A 262 -3.21 -28.25 17.01
C TYR A 262 -2.73 -27.80 18.41
N ARG A 263 -2.18 -26.58 18.53
CA ARG A 263 -1.74 -26.02 19.82
C ARG A 263 -2.91 -25.70 20.75
N LEU A 264 -4.02 -25.21 20.20
CA LEU A 264 -5.27 -24.99 20.93
C LEU A 264 -5.82 -26.29 21.49
N LYS A 265 -5.89 -27.36 20.69
CA LYS A 265 -6.33 -28.70 21.12
C LYS A 265 -5.45 -29.27 22.24
N LYS A 266 -4.14 -28.99 22.20
CA LYS A 266 -3.20 -29.44 23.27
C LYS A 266 -3.16 -28.51 24.50
N GLY A 267 -4.02 -27.51 24.60
CA GLY A 267 -4.06 -26.56 25.71
C GLY A 267 -2.82 -25.63 25.79
N LYS A 268 -1.98 -25.61 24.74
CA LYS A 268 -0.79 -24.72 24.67
C LYS A 268 -1.13 -23.29 24.29
N LEU A 269 -2.36 -23.04 23.83
CA LEU A 269 -2.93 -21.73 23.56
C LEU A 269 -4.29 -21.61 24.26
N LYS A 270 -4.65 -20.40 24.70
CA LYS A 270 -5.98 -20.15 25.29
C LYS A 270 -7.02 -20.00 24.16
N LYS A 271 -8.16 -20.70 24.29
CA LYS A 271 -9.24 -20.76 23.29
C LYS A 271 -9.76 -19.40 22.77
N LYS A 272 -9.64 -18.33 23.55
CA LYS A 272 -10.04 -16.95 23.16
C LYS A 272 -9.00 -16.21 22.30
N ALA A 273 -7.83 -16.76 22.15
CA ALA A 273 -6.67 -15.97 21.80
C ALA A 273 -6.03 -16.28 20.42
N GLY A 274 -6.45 -17.24 19.64
CA GLY A 274 -5.63 -17.61 18.48
C GLY A 274 -6.30 -18.38 17.36
N ASP A 275 -7.60 -18.55 17.39
CA ASP A 275 -8.31 -19.16 16.27
C ASP A 275 -8.20 -18.28 15.02
N ILE A 276 -7.65 -18.85 13.94
CA ILE A 276 -7.44 -18.10 12.68
C ILE A 276 -8.75 -17.54 12.13
N VAL A 277 -9.88 -18.20 12.34
CA VAL A 277 -11.20 -17.72 11.91
C VAL A 277 -11.57 -16.42 12.61
N ASN A 278 -11.18 -16.27 13.88
CA ASN A 278 -11.41 -15.03 14.62
C ASN A 278 -10.44 -13.92 14.17
N LEU A 279 -9.23 -14.25 13.75
CA LEU A 279 -8.28 -13.29 13.18
C LEU A 279 -8.77 -12.79 11.80
N VAL A 280 -9.27 -13.70 10.94
CA VAL A 280 -9.90 -13.32 9.66
C VAL A 280 -11.09 -12.36 9.85
N LYS A 281 -11.85 -12.47 10.93
CA LYS A 281 -12.95 -11.53 11.23
C LYS A 281 -12.48 -10.13 11.62
N GLN A 282 -11.22 -9.96 11.97
CA GLN A 282 -10.63 -8.69 12.42
C GLN A 282 -9.97 -7.90 11.29
N ILE A 283 -9.75 -8.53 10.12
CA ILE A 283 -9.19 -7.84 8.96
C ILE A 283 -10.11 -6.72 8.47
N ASP A 284 -9.53 -5.71 7.86
CA ASP A 284 -10.26 -4.58 7.30
C ASP A 284 -10.99 -4.97 6.01
N MET A 285 -12.20 -5.51 6.15
CA MET A 285 -13.07 -5.86 5.03
C MET A 285 -13.47 -4.64 4.18
N ALA A 286 -13.50 -3.45 4.76
CA ALA A 286 -13.83 -2.25 4.02
C ALA A 286 -12.77 -1.96 2.96
N THR A 287 -11.49 -2.09 3.29
CA THR A 287 -10.39 -1.98 2.32
C THR A 287 -10.51 -3.02 1.20
N ILE A 288 -10.86 -4.27 1.51
CA ILE A 288 -11.07 -5.30 0.48
C ILE A 288 -12.21 -4.94 -0.47
N PHE A 289 -13.36 -4.51 0.06
CA PHE A 289 -14.49 -4.07 -0.75
C PHE A 289 -14.16 -2.83 -1.60
N PHE A 290 -13.35 -1.92 -1.08
CA PHE A 290 -12.85 -0.79 -1.85
C PHE A 290 -12.07 -1.25 -3.08
N PHE A 291 -11.14 -2.20 -2.92
CA PHE A 291 -10.36 -2.73 -4.04
C PHE A 291 -11.21 -3.47 -5.06
N VAL A 292 -12.15 -4.31 -4.61
CA VAL A 292 -13.09 -4.96 -5.52
C VAL A 292 -13.84 -3.94 -6.37
N GLY A 293 -14.42 -2.92 -5.74
CA GLY A 293 -15.21 -1.91 -6.43
C GLY A 293 -14.39 -1.08 -7.42
N ILE A 294 -13.18 -0.65 -7.01
CA ILE A 294 -12.34 0.20 -7.85
C ILE A 294 -11.78 -0.57 -9.06
N LEU A 295 -11.40 -1.83 -8.87
CA LEU A 295 -10.92 -2.67 -9.96
C LEU A 295 -12.03 -2.96 -10.97
N LEU A 296 -13.24 -3.27 -10.51
CA LEU A 296 -14.41 -3.41 -11.40
C LEU A 296 -14.64 -2.14 -12.21
N ALA A 297 -14.56 -0.96 -11.58
CA ALA A 297 -14.74 0.30 -12.29
C ALA A 297 -13.66 0.55 -13.34
N VAL A 298 -12.39 0.28 -13.01
CA VAL A 298 -11.25 0.42 -13.95
C VAL A 298 -11.38 -0.56 -15.12
N ASP A 299 -11.79 -1.80 -14.88
CA ASP A 299 -12.01 -2.78 -15.93
C ASP A 299 -13.18 -2.39 -16.86
N ALA A 300 -14.24 -1.80 -16.32
CA ALA A 300 -15.33 -1.25 -17.13
C ALA A 300 -14.86 -0.11 -18.05
N LEU A 301 -13.99 0.80 -17.55
CA LEU A 301 -13.38 1.86 -18.37
C LEU A 301 -12.46 1.28 -19.44
N LYS A 302 -11.71 0.22 -19.13
CA LYS A 302 -10.85 -0.46 -20.11
C LYS A 302 -11.70 -1.09 -21.22
N PHE A 303 -12.73 -1.83 -20.85
CA PHE A 303 -13.64 -2.47 -21.80
C PHE A 303 -14.30 -1.45 -22.76
N ALA A 304 -14.70 -0.30 -22.22
CA ALA A 304 -15.29 0.79 -23.01
C ALA A 304 -14.26 1.59 -23.87
N GLY A 305 -12.97 1.20 -23.87
CA GLY A 305 -11.91 1.87 -24.63
C GLY A 305 -11.50 3.25 -24.06
N VAL A 306 -12.04 3.65 -22.90
CA VAL A 306 -11.73 4.95 -22.28
C VAL A 306 -10.27 5.01 -21.87
N LEU A 307 -9.73 3.93 -21.29
CA LEU A 307 -8.34 3.89 -20.87
C LEU A 307 -7.37 3.96 -22.04
N ASP A 308 -7.74 3.47 -23.22
CA ASP A 308 -6.89 3.54 -24.41
C ASP A 308 -6.75 5.00 -24.91
N VAL A 309 -7.84 5.79 -24.87
CA VAL A 309 -7.81 7.22 -25.19
C VAL A 309 -6.97 8.00 -24.18
N ILE A 310 -7.07 7.69 -22.90
CA ILE A 310 -6.24 8.32 -21.85
C ILE A 310 -4.77 7.92 -22.04
N ALA A 311 -4.50 6.66 -22.34
CA ALA A 311 -3.15 6.17 -22.60
C ALA A 311 -2.47 6.89 -23.76
N THR A 312 -3.14 7.01 -24.92
CA THR A 312 -2.59 7.74 -26.07
C THR A 312 -2.38 9.22 -25.78
N THR A 313 -3.23 9.82 -24.93
CA THR A 313 -3.08 11.22 -24.52
C THR A 313 -1.85 11.43 -23.61
N ILE A 314 -1.59 10.50 -22.67
CA ILE A 314 -0.51 10.63 -21.68
C ILE A 314 0.82 10.12 -22.24
N PHE A 315 0.80 8.98 -22.96
CA PHE A 315 2.00 8.26 -23.37
C PHE A 315 2.26 8.33 -24.89
N GLY A 316 1.32 8.89 -25.69
CA GLY A 316 1.40 8.89 -27.14
C GLY A 316 1.07 7.54 -27.79
N ASP A 317 1.04 7.50 -29.13
CA ASP A 317 0.63 6.32 -29.89
C ASP A 317 1.70 5.21 -29.94
N ASN A 318 2.96 5.52 -29.68
CA ASN A 318 4.08 4.58 -29.80
C ASN A 318 4.85 4.39 -28.49
N VAL A 319 4.12 4.22 -27.41
CA VAL A 319 4.67 4.18 -26.03
C VAL A 319 5.77 3.13 -25.85
N VAL A 320 5.68 1.96 -26.50
CA VAL A 320 6.67 0.86 -26.34
C VAL A 320 8.07 1.30 -26.77
N ASN A 321 8.17 2.16 -27.77
CA ASN A 321 9.42 2.62 -28.37
C ASN A 321 9.81 4.05 -27.93
N ASP A 322 9.07 4.65 -27.02
CA ASP A 322 9.36 5.99 -26.50
C ASP A 322 9.63 6.00 -24.99
N PRO A 323 10.87 5.75 -24.57
CA PRO A 323 11.28 5.82 -23.16
C PRO A 323 10.93 7.15 -22.49
N LYS A 324 11.00 8.27 -23.21
CA LYS A 324 10.71 9.60 -22.66
C LYS A 324 9.24 9.74 -22.32
N ALA A 325 8.36 9.27 -23.19
CA ALA A 325 6.91 9.28 -22.93
C ALA A 325 6.56 8.43 -21.72
N ILE A 326 7.14 7.23 -21.58
CA ILE A 326 6.91 6.37 -20.42
C ILE A 326 7.38 7.05 -19.13
N ILE A 327 8.61 7.57 -19.12
CA ILE A 327 9.19 8.22 -17.92
C ILE A 327 8.34 9.43 -17.52
N THR A 328 8.01 10.30 -18.49
CA THR A 328 7.19 11.50 -18.24
C THR A 328 5.80 11.11 -17.76
N GLY A 329 5.17 10.12 -18.41
CA GLY A 329 3.84 9.62 -18.05
C GLY A 329 3.83 9.06 -16.62
N HIS A 330 4.74 8.15 -16.28
CA HIS A 330 4.80 7.56 -14.93
C HIS A 330 5.13 8.62 -13.85
N THR A 331 6.01 9.56 -14.15
CA THR A 331 6.34 10.65 -13.23
C THR A 331 5.14 11.58 -13.03
N THR A 332 4.43 11.94 -14.09
CA THR A 332 3.23 12.79 -13.98
C THR A 332 2.10 12.08 -13.24
N LEU A 333 1.87 10.80 -13.54
CA LEU A 333 0.85 9.98 -12.87
C LEU A 333 1.21 9.78 -11.39
N GLY A 334 2.50 9.61 -11.06
CA GLY A 334 2.96 9.57 -9.69
C GLY A 334 2.69 10.88 -8.92
N LEU A 335 2.81 12.05 -9.55
CA LEU A 335 2.39 13.32 -8.95
C LEU A 335 0.87 13.41 -8.76
N LEU A 336 0.09 12.87 -9.71
CA LEU A 336 -1.36 12.77 -9.56
C LEU A 336 -1.77 11.83 -8.43
N SER A 337 -0.94 10.84 -8.06
CA SER A 337 -1.15 9.99 -6.90
C SER A 337 -1.24 10.78 -5.58
N ALA A 338 -0.74 12.00 -5.54
CA ALA A 338 -0.94 12.89 -4.38
C ALA A 338 -2.42 13.29 -4.16
N LEU A 339 -3.20 13.33 -5.23
CA LEU A 339 -4.62 13.71 -5.22
C LEU A 339 -5.54 12.50 -5.31
N LEU A 340 -5.09 11.49 -6.06
CA LEU A 340 -5.81 10.25 -6.30
C LEU A 340 -5.14 9.15 -5.48
N ASP A 341 -5.91 8.24 -4.91
CA ASP A 341 -5.35 7.06 -4.25
C ASP A 341 -4.43 6.30 -5.25
N ASN A 342 -3.27 5.85 -4.77
CA ASN A 342 -2.26 5.17 -5.60
C ASN A 342 -2.78 3.89 -6.27
N VAL A 343 -3.73 3.19 -5.66
CA VAL A 343 -4.25 1.91 -6.15
C VAL A 343 -5.08 2.04 -7.43
N PRO A 344 -6.12 2.90 -7.51
CA PRO A 344 -6.86 3.13 -8.75
C PRO A 344 -5.97 3.59 -9.90
N LEU A 345 -5.01 4.46 -9.59
CA LEU A 345 -4.07 4.96 -10.58
C LEU A 345 -3.21 3.82 -11.16
N THR A 346 -2.63 2.99 -10.30
CA THR A 346 -1.81 1.85 -10.73
C THR A 346 -2.63 0.83 -11.50
N ALA A 347 -3.86 0.52 -11.05
CA ALA A 347 -4.78 -0.36 -11.76
C ALA A 347 -5.05 0.14 -13.19
N ALA A 348 -5.32 1.43 -13.34
CA ALA A 348 -5.55 2.03 -14.64
C ALA A 348 -4.32 1.93 -15.55
N VAL A 349 -3.12 2.23 -15.02
CA VAL A 349 -1.87 2.16 -15.82
C VAL A 349 -1.55 0.74 -16.27
N ILE A 350 -1.77 -0.27 -15.40
CA ILE A 350 -1.61 -1.69 -15.77
C ILE A 350 -2.49 -2.03 -16.99
N LYS A 351 -3.71 -1.51 -17.02
CA LYS A 351 -4.68 -1.76 -18.12
C LYS A 351 -4.49 -0.85 -19.32
N MET A 352 -3.87 0.34 -19.17
CA MET A 352 -3.58 1.28 -20.23
C MET A 352 -2.42 0.85 -21.12
N LEU A 353 -1.35 0.34 -20.50
CA LEU A 353 -0.10 0.10 -21.20
C LEU A 353 -0.06 -1.31 -21.80
N PRO A 354 0.45 -1.45 -23.05
CA PRO A 354 0.57 -2.74 -23.71
C PRO A 354 1.62 -3.63 -23.02
N ASP A 355 1.58 -4.92 -23.34
CA ASP A 355 2.63 -5.85 -22.96
C ASP A 355 3.95 -5.54 -23.70
N GLY A 356 5.07 -5.99 -23.14
CA GLY A 356 6.41 -5.79 -23.73
C GLY A 356 7.17 -4.56 -23.20
N ILE A 357 6.56 -3.74 -22.36
CA ILE A 357 7.27 -2.65 -21.67
C ILE A 357 8.27 -3.25 -20.68
N ASN A 358 9.53 -2.74 -20.71
CA ASN A 358 10.60 -3.22 -19.85
C ASN A 358 10.24 -3.03 -18.37
N PHE A 359 10.56 -4.03 -17.53
CA PHE A 359 10.28 -4.04 -16.10
C PHE A 359 10.82 -2.80 -15.36
N ILE A 360 11.90 -2.18 -15.83
CA ILE A 360 12.48 -0.99 -15.20
C ILE A 360 11.48 0.18 -15.13
N TYR A 361 10.63 0.35 -16.14
CA TYR A 361 9.60 1.39 -16.14
C TYR A 361 8.45 1.07 -15.18
N TRP A 362 8.12 -0.21 -15.01
CA TRP A 362 7.14 -0.63 -14.01
C TRP A 362 7.65 -0.43 -12.58
N ILE A 363 8.98 -0.56 -12.37
CA ILE A 363 9.62 -0.16 -11.11
C ILE A 363 9.50 1.35 -10.89
N LEU A 364 9.70 2.17 -11.94
CA LEU A 364 9.46 3.61 -11.87
C LEU A 364 8.02 3.91 -11.45
N LEU A 365 7.03 3.25 -12.06
CA LEU A 365 5.64 3.41 -11.68
C LEU A 365 5.39 3.03 -10.21
N ALA A 366 5.91 1.90 -9.75
CA ALA A 366 5.79 1.47 -8.36
C ALA A 366 6.33 2.53 -7.38
N VAL A 367 7.54 3.03 -7.66
CA VAL A 367 8.18 4.07 -6.84
C VAL A 367 7.40 5.39 -6.92
N THR A 368 7.00 5.84 -8.10
CA THR A 368 6.32 7.13 -8.27
C THR A 368 4.88 7.10 -7.72
N ALA A 369 4.12 6.03 -7.96
CA ALA A 369 2.76 5.90 -7.41
C ALA A 369 2.77 5.82 -5.88
N GLY A 370 3.65 4.98 -5.30
CA GLY A 370 3.76 4.83 -3.85
C GLY A 370 4.24 6.11 -3.16
N THR A 371 5.36 6.68 -3.61
CA THR A 371 5.95 7.86 -2.96
C THR A 371 5.15 9.14 -3.26
N GLY A 372 4.54 9.25 -4.44
CA GLY A 372 3.65 10.35 -4.81
C GLY A 372 2.46 10.48 -3.88
N GLY A 373 1.89 9.36 -3.42
CA GLY A 373 0.83 9.32 -2.41
C GLY A 373 1.21 9.96 -1.06
N SER A 374 2.51 10.21 -0.82
CA SER A 374 2.98 10.92 0.38
C SER A 374 3.02 12.44 0.24
N ILE A 375 2.89 12.99 -0.98
CA ILE A 375 3.00 14.45 -1.19
C ILE A 375 1.83 15.18 -0.51
N LEU A 376 0.64 14.60 -0.55
CA LEU A 376 -0.51 15.06 0.24
C LEU A 376 -1.00 13.90 1.14
N ILE A 377 -1.48 14.24 2.34
CA ILE A 377 -1.92 13.23 3.32
C ILE A 377 -3.08 12.36 2.81
N ILE A 378 -3.86 12.86 1.87
CA ILE A 378 -5.02 12.16 1.28
C ILE A 378 -4.63 11.23 0.12
N GLY A 379 -3.39 11.30 -0.37
CA GLY A 379 -2.94 10.56 -1.56
C GLY A 379 -2.64 9.08 -1.30
N SER A 380 -2.70 8.60 -0.06
CA SER A 380 -2.50 7.19 0.27
C SER A 380 -3.37 6.75 1.45
N ALA A 381 -3.71 5.46 1.49
CA ALA A 381 -4.44 4.85 2.60
C ALA A 381 -3.73 5.08 3.94
N ALA A 382 -2.40 5.02 3.96
CA ALA A 382 -1.56 5.30 5.13
C ALA A 382 -1.76 6.72 5.67
N GLY A 383 -1.80 7.72 4.79
CA GLY A 383 -2.03 9.13 5.16
C GLY A 383 -3.43 9.37 5.71
N VAL A 384 -4.45 8.83 5.04
CA VAL A 384 -5.86 8.94 5.46
C VAL A 384 -6.07 8.30 6.83
N ALA A 385 -5.54 7.07 7.03
CA ALA A 385 -5.64 6.38 8.31
C ALA A 385 -4.90 7.11 9.44
N ALA A 386 -3.72 7.67 9.15
CA ALA A 386 -2.97 8.48 10.11
C ALA A 386 -3.76 9.72 10.56
N MET A 387 -4.42 10.41 9.64
CA MET A 387 -5.27 11.56 9.95
C MET A 387 -6.47 11.16 10.82
N GLY A 388 -7.07 9.99 10.57
CA GLY A 388 -8.15 9.44 11.38
C GLY A 388 -7.70 9.06 12.80
N GLN A 389 -6.48 8.55 12.95
CA GLN A 389 -5.91 8.13 14.24
C GLN A 389 -5.31 9.27 15.06
N VAL A 390 -4.87 10.35 14.41
CA VAL A 390 -4.16 11.48 15.06
C VAL A 390 -4.92 12.79 14.82
N PRO A 391 -5.92 13.12 15.66
CA PRO A 391 -6.76 14.31 15.46
C PRO A 391 -5.99 15.64 15.42
N THR A 392 -4.75 15.63 15.91
CA THR A 392 -3.88 16.79 15.91
C THR A 392 -3.13 17.00 14.59
N LEU A 393 -3.08 15.98 13.73
CA LEU A 393 -2.48 16.06 12.42
C LEU A 393 -3.55 16.41 11.37
N THR A 394 -3.73 17.69 11.13
CA THR A 394 -4.68 18.18 10.13
C THR A 394 -4.07 18.17 8.72
N PHE A 395 -4.93 18.18 7.69
CA PHE A 395 -4.48 18.37 6.30
C PHE A 395 -3.57 19.60 6.14
N LYS A 396 -3.95 20.74 6.77
CA LYS A 396 -3.16 21.98 6.72
C LYS A 396 -1.77 21.83 7.36
N GLU A 397 -1.69 21.10 8.46
CA GLU A 397 -0.41 20.86 9.14
C GLU A 397 0.50 19.97 8.31
N TYR A 398 -0.05 18.89 7.72
CA TYR A 398 0.71 18.03 6.80
C TYR A 398 1.19 18.80 5.57
N LEU A 399 0.30 19.59 4.94
CA LEU A 399 0.65 20.41 3.78
C LEU A 399 1.82 21.35 4.08
N ARG A 400 1.83 21.97 5.27
CA ARG A 400 2.88 22.91 5.68
C ARG A 400 4.20 22.25 6.02
N LYS A 401 4.20 21.07 6.65
CA LYS A 401 5.40 20.43 7.20
C LYS A 401 5.89 19.23 6.38
N GLY A 402 4.98 18.44 5.81
CA GLY A 402 5.26 17.18 5.17
C GLY A 402 5.33 17.21 3.64
N SER A 403 4.45 18.02 3.00
CA SER A 403 4.30 17.98 1.54
C SER A 403 5.57 18.38 0.78
N MET A 404 6.26 19.44 1.20
CA MET A 404 7.50 19.85 0.53
C MET A 404 8.64 18.84 0.74
N PRO A 405 8.92 18.33 1.96
CA PRO A 405 9.85 17.22 2.15
C PRO A 405 9.52 16.01 1.29
N ALA A 406 8.25 15.58 1.26
CA ALA A 406 7.80 14.44 0.46
C ALA A 406 8.01 14.66 -1.04
N LEU A 407 7.69 15.86 -1.55
CA LEU A 407 7.93 16.23 -2.95
C LEU A 407 9.43 16.19 -3.30
N LEU A 408 10.30 16.69 -2.43
CA LEU A 408 11.74 16.61 -2.64
C LEU A 408 12.25 15.17 -2.62
N GLY A 409 11.71 14.32 -1.73
CA GLY A 409 11.98 12.90 -1.71
C GLY A 409 11.54 12.21 -3.00
N TYR A 410 10.35 12.53 -3.50
CA TYR A 410 9.81 12.06 -4.77
C TYR A 410 10.71 12.43 -5.96
N ILE A 411 11.09 13.70 -6.08
CA ILE A 411 12.01 14.17 -7.12
C ILE A 411 13.37 13.46 -7.02
N GLY A 412 13.89 13.29 -5.80
CA GLY A 412 15.11 12.54 -5.55
C GLY A 412 15.02 11.10 -6.00
N ALA A 413 13.88 10.43 -5.75
CA ALA A 413 13.65 9.05 -6.16
C ALA A 413 13.63 8.91 -7.70
N VAL A 414 12.88 9.77 -8.38
CA VAL A 414 12.83 9.81 -9.86
C VAL A 414 14.21 10.09 -10.44
N GLY A 415 14.94 11.07 -9.89
CA GLY A 415 16.29 11.38 -10.31
C GLY A 415 17.26 10.22 -10.10
N THR A 416 17.17 9.53 -8.97
CA THR A 416 17.99 8.34 -8.67
C THR A 416 17.68 7.20 -9.64
N TRP A 417 16.39 6.92 -9.88
CA TRP A 417 16.00 5.91 -10.86
C TRP A 417 16.54 6.26 -12.26
N TYR A 418 16.44 7.53 -12.66
CA TYR A 418 16.96 8.00 -13.96
C TYR A 418 18.47 7.81 -14.07
N LEU A 419 19.24 8.14 -13.03
CA LEU A 419 20.68 7.92 -12.99
C LEU A 419 21.07 6.44 -13.07
N MET A 420 20.25 5.55 -12.49
CA MET A 420 20.54 4.11 -12.47
C MET A 420 20.28 3.41 -13.83
N PHE A 421 19.34 3.91 -14.63
CA PHE A 421 18.85 3.17 -15.79
C PHE A 421 18.93 3.92 -17.13
N MET A 422 19.17 5.24 -17.11
CA MET A 422 19.17 6.06 -18.32
C MET A 422 20.55 6.70 -18.59
N LEU A 423 21.45 6.68 -17.64
CA LEU A 423 22.86 7.07 -17.78
C LEU A 423 23.78 5.87 -17.66
#